data_c629fe67af6a35e0e9b2b982a3810e7c
#
_entry.id   c629fe67af6a35e0e9b2b982a3810e7c
#
_cell.length_a   1.000
_cell.length_b   1.000
_cell.length_c   1.000
_cell.angle_alpha   90.00
_cell.angle_beta   90.00
_cell.angle_gamma   90.00
#
_symmetry.space_group_name_H-M   'P 1'
#
loop_
_entity.id
_entity.type
_entity.pdbx_description
1 polymer ?
#
loop_
_entity_poly.entity_id
_entity_poly.type
_entity_poly.pdbx_seq_one_letter_code
_entity_poly.pdbx_strand_id
1 'polypeptide(L)'
;MGGTIDFTCGQFEEKIKELAASLRAAKEAGVPMDKVTISSDGQGSWSNYDAAGNLTEMGVSSVDTMYRQVVYQVQNENMSLEEALSLGTRNVAKALEVYPKKGAVHEGSDADVLVLNGDLSMNTVIARGSLMMQDGVLLKKGTYEAYLLKGATGQLEKTENRSIPRRKICRIIGDF
;
A
#
# COMPACT_ATOMS: atom_id res chain seq x y z
N MET A 1 -10.57 -26.32 7.93
CA MET A 1 -9.26 -25.63 7.90
C MET A 1 -9.46 -24.33 7.15
N GLY A 2 -9.19 -23.18 7.75
CA GLY A 2 -9.34 -21.87 7.10
C GLY A 2 -7.98 -21.35 6.65
N GLY A 3 -7.74 -21.30 5.35
CA GLY A 3 -6.56 -20.64 4.78
C GLY A 3 -6.74 -19.12 4.71
N THR A 4 -5.68 -18.41 4.34
CA THR A 4 -5.70 -16.99 3.98
C THR A 4 -5.66 -16.88 2.46
N ILE A 5 -6.40 -15.91 1.90
CA ILE A 5 -6.39 -15.59 0.48
C ILE A 5 -5.59 -14.31 0.31
N ASP A 6 -4.54 -14.33 -0.52
CA ASP A 6 -3.77 -13.14 -0.87
C ASP A 6 -4.12 -12.66 -2.28
N PHE A 7 -4.25 -11.34 -2.42
CA PHE A 7 -4.45 -10.68 -3.70
C PHE A 7 -3.26 -9.77 -4.01
N THR A 8 -2.62 -9.98 -5.14
CA THR A 8 -1.52 -9.14 -5.60
C THR A 8 -2.04 -7.82 -6.19
N CYS A 9 -1.55 -6.70 -5.68
CA CYS A 9 -1.88 -5.36 -6.17
C CYS A 9 -1.20 -5.09 -7.51
N GLY A 10 -1.96 -4.50 -8.44
CA GLY A 10 -1.45 -4.19 -9.78
C GLY A 10 -0.85 -2.79 -9.90
N GLN A 11 0.02 -2.61 -10.91
CA GLN A 11 0.70 -1.34 -11.20
C GLN A 11 -0.23 -0.33 -11.87
N PHE A 12 -1.17 -0.80 -12.69
CA PHE A 12 -2.01 0.01 -13.57
C PHE A 12 -3.40 0.20 -12.98
N GLU A 13 -4.08 1.28 -13.38
CA GLU A 13 -5.41 1.63 -12.87
C GLU A 13 -6.44 0.52 -13.12
N GLU A 14 -6.37 -0.15 -14.27
CA GLU A 14 -7.25 -1.28 -14.59
C GLU A 14 -7.08 -2.41 -13.59
N LYS A 15 -5.84 -2.70 -13.18
CA LYS A 15 -5.53 -3.75 -12.20
C LYS A 15 -6.00 -3.39 -10.80
N ILE A 16 -5.95 -2.12 -10.43
CA ILE A 16 -6.54 -1.63 -9.17
C ILE A 16 -8.06 -1.86 -9.17
N LYS A 17 -8.74 -1.58 -10.26
CA LYS A 17 -10.19 -1.81 -10.42
C LYS A 17 -10.55 -3.30 -10.45
N GLU A 18 -9.78 -4.13 -11.13
CA GLU A 18 -9.96 -5.59 -11.16
C GLU A 18 -9.83 -6.18 -9.75
N LEU A 19 -8.81 -5.75 -9.00
CA LEU A 19 -8.63 -6.21 -7.62
C LEU A 19 -9.77 -5.73 -6.72
N ALA A 20 -10.21 -4.48 -6.86
CA ALA A 20 -11.34 -3.97 -6.11
C ALA A 20 -12.62 -4.78 -6.36
N ALA A 21 -12.89 -5.14 -7.62
CA ALA A 21 -14.00 -6.01 -7.96
C ALA A 21 -13.86 -7.41 -7.33
N SER A 22 -12.63 -7.95 -7.30
CA SER A 22 -12.35 -9.27 -6.69
C SER A 22 -12.57 -9.24 -5.18
N LEU A 23 -12.13 -8.19 -4.49
CA LEU A 23 -12.35 -8.01 -3.05
C LEU A 23 -13.84 -7.87 -2.72
N ARG A 24 -14.59 -7.12 -3.53
CA ARG A 24 -16.05 -6.99 -3.40
C ARG A 24 -16.72 -8.34 -3.59
N ALA A 25 -16.38 -9.08 -4.65
CA ALA A 25 -16.94 -10.41 -4.91
C ALA A 25 -16.62 -11.40 -3.78
N ALA A 26 -15.42 -11.37 -3.22
CA ALA A 26 -15.05 -12.19 -2.06
C ALA A 26 -15.92 -11.86 -0.84
N LYS A 27 -16.15 -10.57 -0.56
CA LYS A 27 -17.00 -10.12 0.53
C LYS A 27 -18.47 -10.53 0.34
N GLU A 28 -19.00 -10.37 -0.87
CA GLU A 28 -20.36 -10.79 -1.24
C GLU A 28 -20.54 -12.31 -1.17
N ALA A 29 -19.52 -13.07 -1.47
CA ALA A 29 -19.49 -14.54 -1.32
C ALA A 29 -19.35 -15.01 0.13
N GLY A 30 -19.27 -14.09 1.10
CA GLY A 30 -19.18 -14.38 2.53
C GLY A 30 -17.79 -14.81 2.98
N VAL A 31 -16.74 -14.50 2.21
CA VAL A 31 -15.35 -14.74 2.64
C VAL A 31 -15.06 -13.82 3.84
N PRO A 32 -14.60 -14.34 4.98
CA PRO A 32 -14.21 -13.53 6.12
C PRO A 32 -13.06 -12.60 5.74
N MET A 33 -13.28 -11.28 5.80
CA MET A 33 -12.28 -10.31 5.35
C MET A 33 -11.02 -10.28 6.24
N ASP A 34 -11.07 -10.82 7.45
CA ASP A 34 -9.88 -11.04 8.30
C ASP A 34 -8.98 -12.19 7.81
N LYS A 35 -9.42 -12.95 6.80
CA LYS A 35 -8.68 -14.00 6.08
C LYS A 35 -8.20 -13.55 4.70
N VAL A 36 -8.40 -12.29 4.38
CA VAL A 36 -7.97 -11.71 3.11
C VAL A 36 -6.76 -10.81 3.35
N THR A 37 -5.74 -10.95 2.51
CA THR A 37 -4.54 -10.10 2.50
C THR A 37 -4.32 -9.51 1.12
N ILE A 38 -3.53 -8.43 1.07
CA ILE A 38 -3.01 -7.86 -0.17
C ILE A 38 -1.50 -7.79 -0.12
N SER A 39 -0.84 -8.00 -1.26
CA SER A 39 0.60 -7.89 -1.43
C SER A 39 0.95 -7.03 -2.64
N SER A 40 2.15 -6.46 -2.69
CA SER A 40 2.57 -5.57 -3.78
C SER A 40 3.29 -6.30 -4.92
N ASP A 41 3.77 -7.52 -4.67
CA ASP A 41 4.79 -8.15 -5.52
C ASP A 41 5.96 -7.18 -5.81
N GLY A 42 6.26 -6.34 -4.82
CA GLY A 42 7.23 -5.24 -4.95
C GLY A 42 8.60 -5.74 -5.35
N GLN A 43 9.18 -5.10 -6.37
CA GLN A 43 10.43 -5.48 -7.02
C GLN A 43 10.38 -6.79 -7.83
N GLY A 44 9.24 -7.47 -7.88
CA GLY A 44 8.97 -8.54 -8.84
C GLY A 44 8.87 -7.99 -10.27
N SER A 45 9.24 -8.79 -11.26
CA SER A 45 9.09 -8.41 -12.67
C SER A 45 7.67 -8.68 -13.17
N TRP A 46 7.18 -7.81 -14.02
CA TRP A 46 5.95 -8.03 -14.79
C TRP A 46 6.22 -7.91 -16.28
N SER A 47 5.38 -8.55 -17.09
CA SER A 47 5.49 -8.56 -18.55
C SER A 47 4.11 -8.55 -19.20
N ASN A 48 3.98 -7.74 -20.25
CA ASN A 48 2.80 -7.71 -21.09
C ASN A 48 3.11 -8.34 -22.44
N TYR A 49 2.12 -9.05 -23.00
CA TYR A 49 2.23 -9.74 -24.28
C TYR A 49 1.09 -9.32 -25.20
N ASP A 50 1.33 -9.28 -26.50
CA ASP A 50 0.29 -9.11 -27.50
C ASP A 50 -0.52 -10.42 -27.71
N ALA A 51 -1.57 -10.34 -28.55
CA ALA A 51 -2.42 -11.48 -28.85
C ALA A 51 -1.68 -12.63 -29.56
N ALA A 52 -0.51 -12.37 -30.16
CA ALA A 52 0.34 -13.37 -30.81
C ALA A 52 1.37 -13.98 -29.83
N GLY A 53 1.41 -13.50 -28.58
CA GLY A 53 2.34 -13.97 -27.55
C GLY A 53 3.71 -13.29 -27.58
N ASN A 54 3.88 -12.21 -28.34
CA ASN A 54 5.13 -11.45 -28.32
C ASN A 54 5.17 -10.53 -27.11
N LEU A 55 6.34 -10.44 -26.46
CA LEU A 55 6.59 -9.50 -25.37
C LEU A 55 6.49 -8.06 -25.90
N THR A 56 5.58 -7.29 -25.32
CA THR A 56 5.35 -5.86 -25.68
C THR A 56 5.94 -4.90 -24.66
N GLU A 57 5.92 -5.29 -23.40
CA GLU A 57 6.41 -4.46 -22.30
C GLU A 57 6.85 -5.31 -21.12
N MET A 58 7.84 -4.83 -20.38
CA MET A 58 8.26 -5.42 -19.11
C MET A 58 8.71 -4.34 -18.13
N GLY A 59 8.56 -4.62 -16.86
CA GLY A 59 8.95 -3.67 -15.80
C GLY A 59 9.10 -4.35 -14.45
N VAL A 60 9.23 -3.52 -13.44
CA VAL A 60 9.39 -3.93 -12.05
C VAL A 60 8.24 -3.36 -11.22
N SER A 61 7.62 -4.19 -10.40
CA SER A 61 6.51 -3.81 -9.52
C SER A 61 6.96 -2.81 -8.45
N SER A 62 6.16 -1.77 -8.27
CA SER A 62 6.37 -0.79 -7.19
C SER A 62 5.71 -1.26 -5.89
N VAL A 63 6.33 -0.93 -4.75
CA VAL A 63 5.78 -1.25 -3.43
C VAL A 63 4.60 -0.34 -3.03
N ASP A 64 4.42 0.81 -3.69
CA ASP A 64 3.34 1.76 -3.40
C ASP A 64 1.95 1.27 -3.82
N THR A 65 1.90 0.23 -4.67
CA THR A 65 0.65 -0.35 -5.17
C THR A 65 -0.31 -0.78 -4.07
N MET A 66 0.20 -1.30 -2.95
CA MET A 66 -0.63 -1.66 -1.79
C MET A 66 -1.35 -0.44 -1.22
N TYR A 67 -0.63 0.67 -1.02
CA TYR A 67 -1.24 1.87 -0.47
C TYR A 67 -2.24 2.50 -1.44
N ARG A 68 -1.92 2.51 -2.74
CA ARG A 68 -2.85 2.95 -3.79
C ARG A 68 -4.14 2.12 -3.78
N GLN A 69 -4.03 0.79 -3.58
CA GLN A 69 -5.18 -0.08 -3.46
C GLN A 69 -6.03 0.24 -2.22
N VAL A 70 -5.38 0.46 -1.06
CA VAL A 70 -6.09 0.86 0.18
C VAL A 70 -6.87 2.16 -0.05
N VAL A 71 -6.22 3.18 -0.61
CA VAL A 71 -6.88 4.47 -0.91
C VAL A 71 -8.06 4.27 -1.86
N TYR A 72 -7.90 3.45 -2.91
CA TYR A 72 -8.96 3.15 -3.86
C TYR A 72 -10.16 2.48 -3.19
N GLN A 73 -9.93 1.49 -2.30
CA GLN A 73 -11.01 0.80 -1.58
C GLN A 73 -11.83 1.78 -0.73
N VAL A 74 -11.17 2.72 -0.06
CA VAL A 74 -11.87 3.71 0.77
C VAL A 74 -12.65 4.72 -0.06
N GLN A 75 -12.03 5.23 -1.14
CA GLN A 75 -12.60 6.34 -1.91
C GLN A 75 -13.64 5.89 -2.92
N ASN A 76 -13.54 4.67 -3.46
CA ASN A 76 -14.38 4.21 -4.57
C ASN A 76 -15.28 3.02 -4.24
N GLU A 77 -14.92 2.20 -3.24
CA GLU A 77 -15.66 0.98 -2.89
C GLU A 77 -16.40 1.08 -1.54
N ASN A 78 -16.39 2.24 -0.91
CA ASN A 78 -17.01 2.49 0.41
C ASN A 78 -16.53 1.52 1.51
N MET A 79 -15.31 0.99 1.38
CA MET A 79 -14.70 0.20 2.45
C MET A 79 -14.25 1.14 3.58
N SER A 80 -14.42 0.75 4.85
CA SER A 80 -13.89 1.56 5.94
C SER A 80 -12.36 1.61 5.87
N LEU A 81 -11.76 2.68 6.39
CA LEU A 81 -10.31 2.81 6.38
C LEU A 81 -9.63 1.69 7.17
N GLU A 82 -10.23 1.31 8.30
CA GLU A 82 -9.77 0.23 9.17
C GLU A 82 -9.80 -1.11 8.44
N GLU A 83 -10.87 -1.42 7.74
CA GLU A 83 -11.01 -2.66 6.96
C GLU A 83 -9.99 -2.68 5.81
N ALA A 84 -9.87 -1.60 5.04
CA ALA A 84 -8.95 -1.49 3.92
C ALA A 84 -7.47 -1.61 4.36
N LEU A 85 -7.11 -0.95 5.47
CA LEU A 85 -5.75 -1.06 6.03
C LEU A 85 -5.46 -2.46 6.56
N SER A 86 -6.46 -3.11 7.19
CA SER A 86 -6.26 -4.44 7.78
C SER A 86 -5.80 -5.48 6.75
N LEU A 87 -6.19 -5.33 5.48
CA LEU A 87 -5.78 -6.22 4.39
C LEU A 87 -4.26 -6.27 4.20
N GLY A 88 -3.57 -5.15 4.39
CA GLY A 88 -2.11 -5.05 4.24
C GLY A 88 -1.33 -4.98 5.56
N THR A 89 -2.01 -5.01 6.71
CA THR A 89 -1.39 -4.85 8.03
C THR A 89 -1.73 -5.99 8.98
N ARG A 90 -2.82 -5.88 9.74
CA ARG A 90 -3.24 -6.84 10.77
C ARG A 90 -3.43 -8.24 10.23
N ASN A 91 -4.09 -8.38 9.08
CA ASN A 91 -4.37 -9.70 8.51
C ASN A 91 -3.08 -10.38 8.08
N VAL A 92 -2.17 -9.64 7.44
CA VAL A 92 -0.83 -10.13 7.07
C VAL A 92 -0.06 -10.52 8.32
N ALA A 93 -0.05 -9.68 9.35
CA ALA A 93 0.65 -9.98 10.61
C ALA A 93 0.11 -11.23 11.31
N LYS A 94 -1.21 -11.46 11.26
CA LYS A 94 -1.83 -12.69 11.78
C LYS A 94 -1.48 -13.91 10.92
N ALA A 95 -1.51 -13.78 9.59
CA ALA A 95 -1.16 -14.86 8.68
C ALA A 95 0.31 -15.30 8.84
N LEU A 96 1.20 -14.35 9.14
CA LEU A 96 2.63 -14.59 9.38
C LEU A 96 2.98 -14.88 10.85
N GLU A 97 1.98 -14.97 11.73
CA GLU A 97 2.16 -15.23 13.18
C GLU A 97 3.07 -14.22 13.90
N VAL A 98 3.09 -12.97 13.43
CA VAL A 98 3.86 -11.87 14.04
C VAL A 98 2.99 -10.82 14.74
N TYR A 99 1.66 -10.99 14.72
CA TYR A 99 0.73 -10.16 15.46
C TYR A 99 0.82 -10.47 16.98
N PRO A 100 0.77 -9.48 17.90
CA PRO A 100 0.64 -8.03 17.70
C PRO A 100 1.97 -7.28 17.56
N LYS A 101 3.10 -7.97 17.46
CA LYS A 101 4.40 -7.30 17.26
C LYS A 101 4.42 -6.41 16.02
N LYS A 102 3.72 -6.83 14.96
CA LYS A 102 3.41 -6.10 13.73
C LYS A 102 1.90 -6.04 13.53
N GLY A 103 1.43 -5.04 12.77
CA GLY A 103 0.02 -4.90 12.42
C GLY A 103 -0.86 -4.32 13.52
N ALA A 104 -0.26 -3.74 14.55
CA ALA A 104 -0.95 -3.05 15.63
C ALA A 104 -0.10 -1.88 16.15
N VAL A 105 -0.78 -0.86 16.70
CA VAL A 105 -0.17 0.17 17.54
C VAL A 105 -0.53 -0.18 18.99
N HIS A 106 0.35 -0.92 19.64
CA HIS A 106 0.12 -1.50 20.95
C HIS A 106 1.43 -1.46 21.75
N GLU A 107 1.36 -1.45 23.08
CA GLU A 107 2.54 -1.54 23.92
C GLU A 107 3.31 -2.84 23.65
N GLY A 108 4.60 -2.72 23.34
CA GLY A 108 5.45 -3.84 22.95
C GLY A 108 5.46 -4.17 21.45
N SER A 109 4.62 -3.51 20.63
CA SER A 109 4.72 -3.60 19.18
C SER A 109 5.91 -2.82 18.63
N ASP A 110 6.37 -3.20 17.43
CA ASP A 110 7.35 -2.39 16.71
C ASP A 110 6.72 -1.03 16.37
N ALA A 111 7.49 0.03 16.54
CA ALA A 111 7.03 1.38 16.25
C ALA A 111 7.00 1.66 14.74
N ASP A 112 6.08 1.01 14.04
CA ASP A 112 5.74 1.22 12.63
C ASP A 112 4.43 1.99 12.57
N VAL A 113 4.49 3.29 12.29
CA VAL A 113 3.33 4.20 12.37
C VAL A 113 3.20 5.01 11.10
N LEU A 114 1.99 5.03 10.57
CA LEU A 114 1.61 5.86 9.45
C LEU A 114 0.58 6.91 9.91
N VAL A 115 0.89 8.19 9.68
CA VAL A 115 -0.04 9.29 9.91
C VAL A 115 -0.52 9.82 8.56
N LEU A 116 -1.84 9.86 8.39
CA LEU A 116 -2.48 10.30 7.16
C LEU A 116 -3.14 11.68 7.33
N ASN A 117 -3.16 12.46 6.27
CA ASN A 117 -4.01 13.63 6.14
C ASN A 117 -5.47 13.18 5.91
N GLY A 118 -6.42 14.12 6.02
CA GLY A 118 -7.84 13.83 5.81
C GLY A 118 -8.20 13.36 4.40
N ASP A 119 -7.35 13.63 3.41
CA ASP A 119 -7.46 13.18 2.02
C ASP A 119 -6.76 11.84 1.76
N LEU A 120 -6.31 11.17 2.82
CA LEU A 120 -5.53 9.93 2.81
C LEU A 120 -4.11 10.08 2.23
N SER A 121 -3.62 11.28 1.95
CA SER A 121 -2.20 11.45 1.62
C SER A 121 -1.32 11.18 2.84
N MET A 122 -0.12 10.60 2.61
CA MET A 122 0.83 10.31 3.69
C MET A 122 1.39 11.60 4.26
N ASN A 123 1.24 11.79 5.57
CA ASN A 123 1.85 12.93 6.29
C ASN A 123 3.17 12.51 6.92
N THR A 124 3.15 11.51 7.79
CA THR A 124 4.31 11.06 8.55
C THR A 124 4.43 9.54 8.48
N VAL A 125 5.64 9.06 8.27
CA VAL A 125 5.98 7.63 8.27
C VAL A 125 7.09 7.40 9.28
N ILE A 126 6.82 6.53 10.25
CA ILE A 126 7.79 6.03 11.22
C ILE A 126 7.95 4.53 10.95
N ALA A 127 9.18 4.09 10.79
CA ALA A 127 9.51 2.67 10.60
C ALA A 127 10.53 2.24 11.64
N ARG A 128 10.17 1.25 12.46
CA ARG A 128 10.98 0.75 13.57
C ARG A 128 11.51 1.87 14.47
N GLY A 129 10.64 2.82 14.82
CA GLY A 129 10.96 3.98 15.65
C GLY A 129 11.79 5.07 14.95
N SER A 130 12.13 4.90 13.67
CA SER A 130 12.87 5.91 12.89
C SER A 130 11.90 6.73 12.03
N LEU A 131 12.00 8.05 12.12
CA LEU A 131 11.23 8.97 11.27
C LEU A 131 11.77 8.91 9.85
N MET A 132 10.94 8.45 8.91
CA MET A 132 11.28 8.26 7.49
C MET A 132 10.73 9.38 6.61
N MET A 133 9.53 9.87 6.95
CA MET A 133 8.83 10.95 6.25
C MET A 133 8.16 11.85 7.28
N GLN A 134 8.15 13.16 7.03
CA GLN A 134 7.42 14.15 7.82
C GLN A 134 6.82 15.21 6.92
N ASP A 135 5.56 15.59 7.19
CA ASP A 135 4.82 16.58 6.39
C ASP A 135 4.81 16.27 4.87
N GLY A 136 4.79 14.99 4.52
CA GLY A 136 4.85 14.52 3.15
C GLY A 136 6.24 14.60 2.50
N VAL A 137 7.28 14.99 3.26
CA VAL A 137 8.66 15.08 2.78
C VAL A 137 9.46 13.86 3.23
N LEU A 138 10.06 13.15 2.27
CA LEU A 138 10.91 11.99 2.55
C LEU A 138 12.24 12.46 3.18
N LEU A 139 12.53 11.98 4.39
CA LEU A 139 13.72 12.34 5.16
C LEU A 139 14.86 11.33 4.99
N LYS A 140 14.51 10.05 4.80
CA LYS A 140 15.49 8.97 4.63
C LYS A 140 15.14 8.16 3.38
N LYS A 141 16.15 7.88 2.57
CA LYS A 141 16.05 7.04 1.38
C LYS A 141 16.80 5.74 1.60
N GLY A 142 16.31 4.66 1.02
CA GLY A 142 17.03 3.39 0.96
C GLY A 142 18.29 3.50 0.12
N THR A 143 19.26 2.62 0.36
CA THR A 143 20.58 2.65 -0.31
C THR A 143 20.47 2.63 -1.84
N TYR A 144 19.44 1.98 -2.39
CA TYR A 144 19.27 1.79 -3.84
C TYR A 144 18.19 2.67 -4.47
N GLU A 145 17.39 3.41 -3.70
CA GLU A 145 16.30 4.25 -4.23
C GLU A 145 16.77 5.30 -5.22
N ALA A 146 17.95 5.88 -5.00
CA ALA A 146 18.53 6.86 -5.92
C ALA A 146 18.91 6.27 -7.31
N TYR A 147 19.10 4.96 -7.38
CA TYR A 147 19.47 4.25 -8.62
C TYR A 147 18.24 3.73 -9.36
N LEU A 148 17.19 3.30 -8.65
CA LEU A 148 15.95 2.82 -9.26
C LEU A 148 15.22 3.92 -10.04
N LEU A 149 15.24 5.17 -9.53
CA LEU A 149 14.64 6.31 -10.20
C LEU A 149 15.36 6.74 -11.49
N LYS A 150 16.63 6.38 -11.67
CA LYS A 150 17.40 6.68 -12.88
C LYS A 150 17.17 5.69 -14.02
N GLY A 151 16.70 4.48 -13.72
CA GLY A 151 16.51 3.41 -14.71
C GLY A 151 15.09 3.29 -15.26
N ALA A 152 14.09 3.71 -14.52
CA ALA A 152 12.69 3.46 -14.85
C ALA A 152 11.99 4.61 -15.61
N THR A 153 12.51 5.85 -15.54
CA THR A 153 11.95 6.97 -16.30
C THR A 153 13.07 7.88 -16.78
N GLY A 154 13.27 7.96 -18.07
CA GLY A 154 14.26 8.80 -18.71
C GLY A 154 14.04 10.31 -18.59
N GLN A 155 13.16 10.78 -17.69
CA GLN A 155 12.93 12.19 -17.42
C GLN A 155 12.58 12.41 -15.95
N LEU A 156 13.47 13.12 -15.24
CA LEU A 156 13.21 13.72 -13.95
C LEU A 156 12.50 15.05 -14.17
N GLU A 157 11.18 15.11 -14.00
CA GLU A 157 10.53 16.39 -13.75
C GLU A 157 10.81 16.82 -12.31
N LYS A 158 11.43 18.00 -12.18
CA LYS A 158 11.54 18.69 -10.89
C LYS A 158 10.12 18.99 -10.41
N THR A 159 9.65 18.29 -9.39
CA THR A 159 8.42 18.68 -8.70
C THR A 159 8.69 20.01 -7.98
N GLU A 160 8.17 21.08 -8.54
CA GLU A 160 8.11 22.37 -7.84
C GLU A 160 7.26 22.23 -6.58
N ASN A 161 7.81 22.77 -5.48
CA ASN A 161 7.16 22.92 -4.19
C ASN A 161 5.81 23.63 -4.34
N ARG A 162 4.70 22.90 -4.42
CA ARG A 162 3.38 23.49 -4.25
C ARG A 162 3.07 23.57 -2.76
N SER A 163 3.00 24.77 -2.24
CA SER A 163 2.57 25.10 -0.89
C SER A 163 1.15 24.55 -0.63
N ILE A 164 1.04 23.57 0.28
CA ILE A 164 -0.23 22.99 0.70
C ILE A 164 -0.88 23.90 1.76
N PRO A 165 -2.18 24.27 1.65
CA PRO A 165 -2.83 25.13 2.63
C PRO A 165 -2.97 24.44 4.00
N ARG A 166 -2.64 25.17 5.06
CA ARG A 166 -2.67 24.72 6.45
C ARG A 166 -4.12 24.57 6.97
N ARG A 167 -4.73 23.41 6.76
CA ARG A 167 -5.78 22.85 7.64
C ARG A 167 -5.68 21.33 7.58
N LYS A 168 -4.88 20.78 8.50
CA LYS A 168 -4.65 19.34 8.57
C LYS A 168 -5.44 18.75 9.73
N ILE A 169 -6.41 17.89 9.43
CA ILE A 169 -6.90 16.90 10.39
C ILE A 169 -6.02 15.67 10.17
N CYS A 170 -5.06 15.44 11.07
CA CYS A 170 -4.27 14.23 11.06
C CYS A 170 -5.08 13.11 11.75
N ARG A 171 -5.18 11.95 11.11
CA ARG A 171 -5.66 10.73 11.75
C ARG A 171 -4.47 9.84 12.09
N ILE A 172 -4.36 9.49 13.36
CA ILE A 172 -3.43 8.44 13.80
C ILE A 172 -4.18 7.13 13.59
N ILE A 173 -3.61 6.25 12.77
CA ILE A 173 -4.17 4.93 12.52
C ILE A 173 -3.47 3.98 13.48
N GLY A 174 -4.13 3.76 14.61
CA GLY A 174 -3.85 2.69 15.53
C GLY A 174 -5.02 1.74 15.54
N ASP A 175 -4.77 0.47 15.77
CA ASP A 175 -5.84 -0.49 16.03
C ASP A 175 -6.53 -0.14 17.35
N PHE A 176 -7.84 0.12 17.30
CA PHE A 176 -8.72 0.12 18.45
C PHE A 176 -9.24 -1.28 18.71
#